data_4cd9f9462f47b5585cf52e54d1957d43
#
_entry.id   4cd9f9462f47b5585cf52e54d1957d43
#
_cell.length_a   1.000
_cell.length_b   1.000
_cell.length_c   1.000
_cell.angle_alpha   90.00
_cell.angle_beta   90.00
_cell.angle_gamma   90.00
#
_symmetry.space_group_name_H-M   'P 1'
#
loop_
_entity.id
_entity.type
_entity.pdbx_description
1 polymer ?
#
loop_
_entity_poly.entity_id
_entity_poly.type
_entity_poly.pdbx_seq_one_letter_code
_entity_poly.pdbx_strand_id
1 'polypeptide(L)'
;EKFKEVNEAYHVLGDIASRKRYDRTYFAYKFREGFSSDNTKNKINSENGFSEMFNMVFGKKEEKSVKTNLDKKDYPIIGEDLESEIDISLEEAFFGAEKKLAFKTINNGLKTISVKVPRGIRAGEKIRLQNQGKPGKNGGENGDLYIKVNMLPHEKFRLEGSDIVEDLLLTPWEAALGAKVEVQNIDANILVTVPERVTSGERLRIANSGYLDGQ
;
A
#
# COMPACT_ATOMS: atom_id res chain seq x y z
N GLU A 1 -8.74 -24.67 -35.44
CA GLU A 1 -8.64 -25.07 -34.01
C GLU A 1 -7.70 -24.14 -33.24
N LYS A 2 -6.44 -23.96 -33.65
CA LYS A 2 -5.47 -23.08 -32.92
C LYS A 2 -5.91 -21.63 -32.78
N PHE A 3 -6.64 -21.06 -33.74
CA PHE A 3 -7.12 -19.68 -33.64
C PHE A 3 -8.21 -19.53 -32.56
N LYS A 4 -9.02 -20.56 -32.36
CA LYS A 4 -10.05 -20.58 -31.31
C LYS A 4 -9.43 -20.62 -29.93
N GLU A 5 -8.42 -21.44 -29.72
CA GLU A 5 -7.66 -21.57 -28.48
C GLU A 5 -6.94 -20.27 -28.10
N VAL A 6 -6.30 -19.61 -29.09
CA VAL A 6 -5.63 -18.32 -28.87
C VAL A 6 -6.62 -17.22 -28.50
N ASN A 7 -7.79 -17.19 -29.14
CA ASN A 7 -8.82 -16.20 -28.87
C ASN A 7 -9.46 -16.39 -27.48
N GLU A 8 -9.68 -17.65 -27.09
CA GLU A 8 -10.15 -18.01 -25.75
C GLU A 8 -9.13 -17.64 -24.68
N ALA A 9 -7.84 -17.92 -24.91
CA ALA A 9 -6.76 -17.53 -24.02
C ALA A 9 -6.66 -15.99 -23.90
N TYR A 10 -6.83 -15.26 -24.98
CA TYR A 10 -6.83 -13.80 -24.97
C TYR A 10 -8.00 -13.21 -24.17
N HIS A 11 -9.20 -13.76 -24.29
CA HIS A 11 -10.36 -13.32 -23.50
C HIS A 11 -10.17 -13.52 -22.00
N VAL A 12 -9.47 -14.56 -21.58
CA VAL A 12 -9.20 -14.85 -20.17
C VAL A 12 -8.05 -14.02 -19.63
N LEU A 13 -6.98 -13.83 -20.41
CA LEU A 13 -5.75 -13.18 -19.97
C LEU A 13 -5.74 -11.66 -20.22
N GLY A 14 -6.56 -11.19 -21.18
CA GLY A 14 -6.65 -9.78 -21.56
C GLY A 14 -7.42 -8.91 -20.56
N ASP A 15 -8.34 -9.50 -19.79
CA ASP A 15 -9.07 -8.79 -18.73
C ASP A 15 -8.54 -9.14 -17.36
N ILE A 16 -8.21 -8.11 -16.57
CA ILE A 16 -7.59 -8.25 -15.23
C ILE A 16 -8.48 -9.05 -14.27
N ALA A 17 -9.81 -8.89 -14.35
CA ALA A 17 -10.74 -9.60 -13.49
C ALA A 17 -10.81 -11.09 -13.85
N SER A 18 -10.85 -11.40 -15.15
CA SER A 18 -10.88 -12.77 -15.69
C SER A 18 -9.55 -13.48 -15.43
N ARG A 19 -8.43 -12.78 -15.59
CA ARG A 19 -7.10 -13.29 -15.26
C ARG A 19 -6.98 -13.67 -13.78
N LYS A 20 -7.42 -12.80 -12.87
CA LYS A 20 -7.42 -13.10 -11.42
C LYS A 20 -8.28 -14.32 -11.07
N ARG A 21 -9.41 -14.52 -11.77
CA ARG A 21 -10.25 -15.74 -11.60
C ARG A 21 -9.52 -16.98 -12.10
N TYR A 22 -8.87 -16.89 -13.25
CA TYR A 22 -8.09 -17.98 -13.82
C TYR A 22 -6.93 -18.38 -12.91
N ASP A 23 -6.12 -17.41 -12.46
CA ASP A 23 -5.00 -17.67 -11.57
C ASP A 23 -5.45 -18.34 -10.26
N ARG A 24 -6.55 -17.88 -9.68
CA ARG A 24 -7.11 -18.47 -8.46
C ARG A 24 -7.52 -19.95 -8.67
N THR A 25 -8.13 -20.26 -9.80
CA THR A 25 -8.57 -21.63 -10.13
C THR A 25 -7.38 -22.52 -10.49
N TYR A 26 -6.39 -21.99 -11.20
CA TYR A 26 -5.16 -22.70 -11.57
C TYR A 26 -4.34 -23.07 -10.33
N PHE A 27 -4.18 -22.16 -9.39
CA PHE A 27 -3.51 -22.44 -8.13
C PHE A 27 -4.26 -23.50 -7.30
N ALA A 28 -5.58 -23.42 -7.23
CA ALA A 28 -6.39 -24.43 -6.56
C ALA A 28 -6.24 -25.83 -7.17
N TYR A 29 -6.15 -25.91 -8.51
CA TYR A 29 -5.92 -27.16 -9.22
C TYR A 29 -4.52 -27.73 -8.97
N LYS A 30 -3.48 -26.90 -9.06
CA LYS A 30 -2.08 -27.30 -8.83
C LYS A 30 -1.83 -27.76 -7.39
N PHE A 31 -2.47 -27.14 -6.42
CA PHE A 31 -2.42 -27.60 -5.02
C PHE A 31 -3.08 -28.98 -4.82
N ARG A 32 -4.12 -29.27 -5.60
CA ARG A 32 -4.81 -30.55 -5.56
C ARG A 32 -3.97 -31.69 -6.15
N GLU A 33 -3.18 -31.46 -7.19
CA GLU A 33 -2.23 -32.44 -7.74
C GLU A 33 -1.08 -32.76 -6.79
N GLY A 34 -0.59 -31.78 -6.03
CA GLY A 34 0.50 -31.97 -5.06
C GLY A 34 0.11 -32.78 -3.82
N PHE A 35 -1.18 -32.98 -3.53
CA PHE A 35 -1.67 -33.68 -2.34
C PHE A 35 -2.26 -35.09 -2.60
N SER A 36 -2.32 -35.53 -3.85
CA SER A 36 -2.79 -36.88 -4.22
C SER A 36 -1.60 -37.80 -4.53
N SER A 37 -0.83 -38.13 -3.52
CA SER A 37 -0.02 -39.33 -3.51
C SER A 37 -0.83 -40.45 -2.84
N ASP A 38 -1.72 -41.07 -3.55
CA ASP A 38 -1.96 -42.51 -3.61
C ASP A 38 -3.15 -42.89 -4.53
N ASN A 39 -2.84 -43.78 -5.45
CA ASN A 39 -3.76 -44.66 -6.16
C ASN A 39 -5.09 -44.12 -6.72
N THR A 40 -5.07 -43.47 -7.87
CA THR A 40 -5.96 -43.88 -8.98
C THR A 40 -5.38 -43.39 -10.32
N LYS A 41 -4.81 -44.30 -11.09
CA LYS A 41 -4.41 -44.09 -12.49
C LYS A 41 -5.68 -43.88 -13.34
N ASN A 42 -6.13 -42.62 -13.47
CA ASN A 42 -6.90 -42.19 -14.61
C ASN A 42 -6.09 -41.13 -15.34
N LYS A 43 -5.45 -41.56 -16.42
CA LYS A 43 -4.83 -40.69 -17.43
C LYS A 43 -5.90 -39.73 -17.93
N ILE A 44 -5.93 -38.52 -17.40
CA ILE A 44 -6.56 -37.42 -18.08
C ILE A 44 -5.56 -36.97 -19.15
N ASN A 45 -5.88 -37.31 -20.40
CA ASN A 45 -5.12 -36.85 -21.55
C ASN A 45 -5.03 -35.33 -21.50
N SER A 46 -3.81 -34.81 -21.55
CA SER A 46 -3.48 -33.39 -21.39
C SER A 46 -4.12 -32.44 -22.43
N GLU A 47 -4.77 -32.96 -23.45
CA GLU A 47 -5.42 -32.16 -24.48
C GLU A 47 -6.87 -31.77 -24.15
N ASN A 48 -7.57 -32.52 -23.30
CA ASN A 48 -8.96 -32.22 -22.92
C ASN A 48 -9.11 -31.55 -21.55
N GLY A 49 -8.09 -31.60 -20.70
CA GLY A 49 -8.18 -31.10 -19.32
C GLY A 49 -8.37 -29.58 -19.24
N PHE A 50 -7.81 -28.84 -20.18
CA PHE A 50 -7.98 -27.37 -20.24
C PHE A 50 -9.39 -26.99 -20.69
N SER A 51 -9.93 -27.66 -21.69
CA SER A 51 -11.27 -27.39 -22.23
C SER A 51 -12.36 -27.71 -21.20
N GLU A 52 -12.22 -28.79 -20.43
CA GLU A 52 -13.17 -29.14 -19.36
C GLU A 52 -13.10 -28.12 -18.20
N MET A 53 -11.90 -27.69 -17.79
CA MET A 53 -11.73 -26.68 -16.77
C MET A 53 -12.26 -25.32 -17.21
N PHE A 54 -12.04 -24.95 -18.48
CA PHE A 54 -12.53 -23.73 -19.07
C PHE A 54 -14.08 -23.71 -19.12
N ASN A 55 -14.72 -24.81 -19.55
CA ASN A 55 -16.17 -24.92 -19.56
C ASN A 55 -16.78 -24.89 -18.15
N MET A 56 -16.06 -25.38 -17.14
CA MET A 56 -16.52 -25.33 -15.74
C MET A 56 -16.49 -23.92 -15.16
N VAL A 57 -15.51 -23.09 -15.56
CA VAL A 57 -15.30 -21.74 -15.01
C VAL A 57 -15.99 -20.65 -15.83
N PHE A 58 -16.03 -20.80 -17.16
CA PHE A 58 -16.50 -19.78 -18.11
C PHE A 58 -17.67 -20.21 -18.99
N GLY A 59 -18.06 -21.50 -18.98
CA GLY A 59 -19.20 -22.00 -19.75
C GLY A 59 -20.50 -21.27 -19.35
N LYS A 60 -21.23 -20.78 -20.33
CA LYS A 60 -22.53 -20.10 -20.17
C LYS A 60 -23.46 -20.91 -19.30
N LYS A 61 -24.04 -20.24 -18.30
CA LYS A 61 -25.20 -20.72 -17.54
C LYS A 61 -26.34 -21.12 -18.48
N GLU A 62 -26.45 -22.39 -18.80
CA GLU A 62 -27.77 -22.99 -19.04
C GLU A 62 -28.21 -23.66 -17.73
N GLU A 63 -29.36 -23.18 -17.23
CA GLU A 63 -29.98 -23.68 -16.01
C GLU A 63 -30.29 -25.17 -16.15
N LYS A 64 -29.45 -26.01 -15.60
CA LYS A 64 -29.85 -27.31 -15.07
C LYS A 64 -29.20 -27.46 -13.71
N SER A 65 -30.02 -27.36 -12.68
CA SER A 65 -29.73 -27.66 -11.30
C SER A 65 -29.26 -29.10 -11.14
N VAL A 66 -28.02 -29.38 -11.38
CA VAL A 66 -27.36 -30.58 -10.84
C VAL A 66 -26.96 -30.23 -9.41
N LYS A 67 -27.77 -30.67 -8.44
CA LYS A 67 -27.37 -30.74 -7.03
C LYS A 67 -26.25 -31.77 -6.92
N THR A 68 -25.04 -31.39 -7.30
CA THR A 68 -23.86 -32.08 -6.84
C THR A 68 -23.61 -31.57 -5.42
N ASN A 69 -23.88 -32.40 -4.43
CA ASN A 69 -23.28 -32.30 -3.10
C ASN A 69 -21.77 -32.48 -3.27
N LEU A 70 -21.10 -31.43 -3.76
CA LEU A 70 -19.67 -31.27 -3.58
C LEU A 70 -19.51 -30.95 -2.10
N ASP A 71 -19.02 -31.95 -1.37
CA ASP A 71 -18.49 -31.74 -0.03
C ASP A 71 -17.72 -30.42 -0.07
N LYS A 72 -18.16 -29.45 0.73
CA LYS A 72 -17.47 -28.18 0.94
C LYS A 72 -16.14 -28.50 1.61
N LYS A 73 -15.15 -28.95 0.81
CA LYS A 73 -13.77 -28.91 1.25
C LYS A 73 -13.44 -27.44 1.44
N ASP A 74 -13.29 -27.06 2.68
CA ASP A 74 -12.96 -25.73 3.13
C ASP A 74 -11.58 -25.36 2.60
N TYR A 75 -11.54 -24.72 1.42
CA TYR A 75 -10.29 -24.18 0.88
C TYR A 75 -9.85 -23.01 1.74
N PRO A 76 -8.54 -22.88 2.04
CA PRO A 76 -8.03 -21.72 2.74
C PRO A 76 -8.30 -20.46 1.91
N ILE A 77 -9.02 -19.52 2.49
CA ILE A 77 -9.35 -18.23 1.87
C ILE A 77 -8.57 -17.15 2.60
N ILE A 78 -7.72 -16.43 1.87
CA ILE A 78 -6.98 -15.31 2.42
C ILE A 78 -7.97 -14.21 2.83
N GLY A 79 -7.72 -13.58 3.97
CA GLY A 79 -8.51 -12.46 4.47
C GLY A 79 -8.45 -11.25 3.54
N GLU A 80 -9.42 -10.39 3.65
CA GLU A 80 -9.44 -9.12 2.92
C GLU A 80 -8.45 -8.13 3.55
N ASP A 81 -7.82 -7.33 2.69
CA ASP A 81 -6.98 -6.23 3.15
C ASP A 81 -7.82 -5.11 3.76
N LEU A 82 -7.22 -4.39 4.70
CA LEU A 82 -7.83 -3.23 5.34
C LEU A 82 -7.04 -1.98 4.97
N GLU A 83 -7.74 -0.87 4.84
CA GLU A 83 -7.14 0.45 4.71
C GLU A 83 -7.49 1.30 5.94
N SER A 84 -6.51 2.09 6.39
CA SER A 84 -6.65 3.04 7.48
C SER A 84 -5.83 4.28 7.17
N GLU A 85 -6.03 5.34 7.95
CA GLU A 85 -5.26 6.57 7.84
C GLU A 85 -4.61 6.90 9.17
N ILE A 86 -3.45 7.57 9.12
CA ILE A 86 -2.73 8.05 10.28
C ILE A 86 -2.29 9.49 10.04
N ASP A 87 -2.55 10.35 11.03
CA ASP A 87 -2.07 11.72 11.03
C ASP A 87 -0.72 11.78 11.71
N ILE A 88 0.26 12.37 11.05
CA ILE A 88 1.62 12.57 11.57
C ILE A 88 2.02 14.04 11.47
N SER A 89 2.84 14.51 12.41
CA SER A 89 3.45 15.83 12.32
C SER A 89 4.65 15.83 11.40
N LEU A 90 5.09 17.02 10.99
CA LEU A 90 6.25 17.17 10.12
C LEU A 90 7.53 16.65 10.79
N GLU A 91 7.68 16.84 12.10
CA GLU A 91 8.81 16.35 12.90
C GLU A 91 8.81 14.81 12.96
N GLU A 92 7.63 14.21 13.20
CA GLU A 92 7.49 12.75 13.22
C GLU A 92 7.83 12.13 11.87
N ALA A 93 7.47 12.81 10.79
CA ALA A 93 7.83 12.39 9.44
C ALA A 93 9.33 12.59 9.15
N PHE A 94 9.93 13.66 9.67
CA PHE A 94 11.35 13.99 9.48
C PHE A 94 12.27 13.02 10.23
N PHE A 95 12.01 12.79 11.52
CA PHE A 95 12.85 11.93 12.36
C PHE A 95 12.48 10.45 12.29
N GLY A 96 11.28 10.14 11.81
CA GLY A 96 10.64 8.85 11.98
C GLY A 96 10.06 8.69 13.38
N ALA A 97 8.98 7.93 13.49
CA ALA A 97 8.29 7.74 14.75
C ALA A 97 7.72 6.33 14.88
N GLU A 98 7.42 5.91 16.10
CA GLU A 98 6.64 4.72 16.37
C GLU A 98 5.31 5.14 17.00
N LYS A 99 4.21 4.88 16.28
CA LYS A 99 2.86 5.19 16.75
C LYS A 99 2.06 3.94 17.04
N LYS A 100 1.27 4.00 18.10
CA LYS A 100 0.33 2.95 18.47
C LYS A 100 -1.05 3.31 17.96
N LEU A 101 -1.58 2.48 17.05
CA LEU A 101 -2.93 2.61 16.52
C LEU A 101 -3.85 1.57 17.16
N ALA A 102 -5.01 2.02 17.62
CA ALA A 102 -6.04 1.14 18.17
C ALA A 102 -7.17 0.97 17.14
N PHE A 103 -7.42 -0.25 16.73
CA PHE A 103 -8.50 -0.62 15.80
C PHE A 103 -9.57 -1.41 16.52
N LYS A 104 -10.83 -1.16 16.16
CA LYS A 104 -11.92 -2.04 16.53
C LYS A 104 -11.92 -3.25 15.59
N THR A 105 -11.69 -4.42 16.14
CA THR A 105 -11.82 -5.69 15.40
C THR A 105 -13.30 -6.05 15.23
N ILE A 106 -13.63 -6.84 14.22
CA ILE A 106 -15.00 -7.32 13.91
C ILE A 106 -15.68 -7.94 15.16
N ASN A 107 -14.93 -8.51 16.08
CA ASN A 107 -15.40 -9.11 17.32
C ASN A 107 -15.52 -8.10 18.49
N ASN A 108 -15.66 -6.81 18.21
CA ASN A 108 -15.71 -5.73 19.23
C ASN A 108 -14.48 -5.64 20.16
N GLY A 109 -13.39 -6.32 19.85
CA GLY A 109 -12.11 -6.21 20.56
C GLY A 109 -11.32 -4.99 20.08
N LEU A 110 -10.66 -4.28 20.99
CA LEU A 110 -9.65 -3.25 20.67
C LEU A 110 -8.31 -3.98 20.44
N LYS A 111 -7.77 -3.88 19.23
CA LYS A 111 -6.42 -4.35 18.90
C LYS A 111 -5.52 -3.12 18.74
N THR A 112 -4.44 -3.08 19.51
CA THR A 112 -3.42 -2.04 19.38
C THR A 112 -2.25 -2.59 18.57
N ILE A 113 -1.85 -1.86 17.54
CA ILE A 113 -0.74 -2.21 16.67
C ILE A 113 0.27 -1.06 16.69
N SER A 114 1.56 -1.38 16.88
CA SER A 114 2.67 -0.43 16.70
C SER A 114 2.97 -0.30 15.21
N VAL A 115 2.97 0.94 14.74
CA VAL A 115 3.30 1.32 13.37
C VAL A 115 4.60 2.10 13.39
N LYS A 116 5.62 1.58 12.72
CA LYS A 116 6.88 2.29 12.53
C LYS A 116 6.78 3.17 11.29
N VAL A 117 6.77 4.47 11.51
CA VAL A 117 6.83 5.49 10.45
C VAL A 117 8.29 5.68 10.05
N PRO A 118 8.69 5.41 8.82
CA PRO A 118 10.05 5.63 8.36
C PRO A 118 10.36 7.13 8.27
N ARG A 119 11.67 7.46 8.35
CA ARG A 119 12.12 8.84 8.15
C ARG A 119 11.89 9.28 6.71
N GLY A 120 11.49 10.52 6.51
CA GLY A 120 11.31 11.09 5.18
C GLY A 120 10.05 10.62 4.45
N ILE A 121 9.09 10.05 5.16
CA ILE A 121 7.81 9.63 4.57
C ILE A 121 7.00 10.85 4.12
N ARG A 122 6.34 10.74 2.98
CA ARG A 122 5.56 11.83 2.40
C ARG A 122 4.05 11.64 2.62
N ALA A 123 3.33 12.77 2.58
CA ALA A 123 1.88 12.76 2.60
C ALA A 123 1.33 11.91 1.44
N GLY A 124 0.37 11.04 1.74
CA GLY A 124 -0.26 10.14 0.78
C GLY A 124 0.45 8.80 0.58
N GLU A 125 1.66 8.61 1.09
CA GLU A 125 2.32 7.31 1.06
C GLU A 125 1.61 6.29 1.95
N LYS A 126 1.74 5.01 1.60
CA LYS A 126 1.09 3.91 2.31
C LYS A 126 2.12 3.01 2.99
N ILE A 127 1.93 2.77 4.27
CA ILE A 127 2.71 1.80 5.07
C ILE A 127 1.95 0.48 5.07
N ARG A 128 2.58 -0.61 4.62
CA ARG A 128 1.99 -1.95 4.63
C ARG A 128 2.38 -2.70 5.89
N LEU A 129 1.39 -3.18 6.62
CA LEU A 129 1.57 -4.08 7.75
C LEU A 129 1.03 -5.47 7.37
N GLN A 130 1.93 -6.44 7.25
CA GLN A 130 1.60 -7.80 6.84
C GLN A 130 0.73 -8.51 7.87
N ASN A 131 -0.23 -9.31 7.40
CA ASN A 131 -1.12 -10.14 8.22
C ASN A 131 -1.95 -9.38 9.28
N GLN A 132 -2.14 -8.06 9.12
CA GLN A 132 -2.92 -7.22 10.04
C GLN A 132 -4.30 -6.84 9.48
N GLY A 133 -4.69 -7.38 8.32
CA GLY A 133 -6.01 -7.24 7.72
C GLY A 133 -7.08 -8.11 8.37
N LYS A 134 -8.17 -8.38 7.64
CA LYS A 134 -9.24 -9.28 8.10
C LYS A 134 -8.74 -10.73 8.21
N PRO A 135 -9.27 -11.51 9.16
CA PRO A 135 -8.91 -12.92 9.27
C PRO A 135 -9.32 -13.71 8.03
N GLY A 136 -8.42 -14.60 7.59
CA GLY A 136 -8.73 -15.58 6.57
C GLY A 136 -9.75 -16.62 7.06
N LYS A 137 -10.34 -17.34 6.13
CA LYS A 137 -11.27 -18.43 6.42
C LYS A 137 -10.62 -19.77 6.09
N ASN A 138 -11.07 -20.83 6.78
CA ASN A 138 -10.65 -22.21 6.51
C ASN A 138 -9.12 -22.40 6.58
N GLY A 139 -8.45 -21.76 7.53
CA GLY A 139 -6.99 -21.83 7.66
C GLY A 139 -6.21 -20.95 6.70
N GLY A 140 -6.88 -20.04 5.97
CA GLY A 140 -6.21 -19.03 5.14
C GLY A 140 -5.52 -17.96 5.99
N GLU A 141 -4.48 -17.35 5.43
CA GLU A 141 -3.77 -16.24 6.06
C GLU A 141 -4.65 -14.99 6.18
N ASN A 142 -4.32 -14.13 7.13
CA ASN A 142 -4.97 -12.83 7.23
C ASN A 142 -4.58 -11.96 6.03
N GLY A 143 -5.44 -11.00 5.68
CA GLY A 143 -5.08 -9.92 4.76
C GLY A 143 -4.06 -8.96 5.37
N ASP A 144 -3.67 -7.95 4.62
CA ASP A 144 -2.75 -6.91 5.03
C ASP A 144 -3.49 -5.63 5.47
N LEU A 145 -2.80 -4.79 6.23
CA LEU A 145 -3.29 -3.47 6.59
C LEU A 145 -2.42 -2.41 5.89
N TYR A 146 -3.06 -1.59 5.08
CA TYR A 146 -2.44 -0.43 4.43
C TYR A 146 -2.82 0.83 5.19
N ILE A 147 -1.81 1.55 5.67
CA ILE A 147 -1.99 2.78 6.43
C ILE A 147 -1.53 3.94 5.55
N LYS A 148 -2.49 4.77 5.13
CA LYS A 148 -2.20 6.01 4.39
C LYS A 148 -1.76 7.09 5.37
N VAL A 149 -0.65 7.72 5.05
CA VAL A 149 -0.08 8.80 5.86
C VAL A 149 -0.68 10.13 5.45
N ASN A 150 -1.28 10.84 6.39
CA ASN A 150 -1.68 12.22 6.26
C ASN A 150 -0.73 13.10 7.08
N MET A 151 -0.16 14.13 6.46
CA MET A 151 0.72 15.07 7.15
C MET A 151 -0.10 16.24 7.68
N LEU A 152 0.00 16.47 8.98
CA LEU A 152 -0.63 17.62 9.61
C LEU A 152 0.06 18.92 9.17
N PRO A 153 -0.68 20.00 8.93
CA PRO A 153 -0.09 21.30 8.67
C PRO A 153 0.72 21.75 9.89
N HIS A 154 1.93 22.26 9.65
CA HIS A 154 2.78 22.81 10.68
C HIS A 154 2.64 24.35 10.75
N GLU A 155 2.75 24.93 11.94
CA GLU A 155 2.53 26.37 12.15
C GLU A 155 3.58 27.24 11.45
N LYS A 156 4.85 26.79 11.45
CA LYS A 156 5.98 27.56 10.94
C LYS A 156 6.46 27.05 9.57
N PHE A 157 6.47 25.75 9.38
CA PHE A 157 7.10 25.11 8.21
C PHE A 157 6.07 24.67 7.19
N ARG A 158 6.42 24.88 5.92
CA ARG A 158 5.68 24.34 4.77
C ARG A 158 6.61 23.43 3.98
N LEU A 159 6.10 22.30 3.55
CA LEU A 159 6.85 21.37 2.71
C LEU A 159 6.49 21.65 1.23
N GLU A 160 7.45 22.09 0.45
CA GLU A 160 7.34 22.29 -1.01
C GLU A 160 8.23 21.26 -1.74
N GLY A 161 7.66 20.09 -2.08
CA GLY A 161 8.47 18.97 -2.63
C GLY A 161 9.42 18.39 -1.58
N SER A 162 10.71 18.60 -1.76
CA SER A 162 11.77 18.21 -0.81
C SER A 162 12.35 19.41 -0.03
N ASP A 163 11.81 20.61 -0.24
CA ASP A 163 12.27 21.80 0.44
C ASP A 163 11.35 22.14 1.62
N ILE A 164 11.96 22.52 2.75
CA ILE A 164 11.26 23.05 3.91
C ILE A 164 11.30 24.57 3.81
N VAL A 165 10.14 25.19 3.81
CA VAL A 165 9.99 26.65 3.67
C VAL A 165 9.47 27.23 4.97
N GLU A 166 10.15 28.27 5.44
CA GLU A 166 9.78 29.07 6.61
C GLU A 166 9.75 30.56 6.26
N ASP A 167 8.80 31.31 6.79
CA ASP A 167 8.75 32.76 6.65
C ASP A 167 9.58 33.44 7.71
N LEU A 168 10.72 34.02 7.31
CA LEU A 168 11.61 34.77 8.19
C LEU A 168 11.15 36.22 8.33
N LEU A 169 10.78 36.62 9.53
CA LEU A 169 10.40 38.00 9.85
C LEU A 169 11.65 38.82 10.15
N LEU A 170 11.87 39.86 9.35
CA LEU A 170 12.99 40.79 9.52
C LEU A 170 12.48 42.19 9.87
N THR A 171 13.24 42.90 10.64
CA THR A 171 13.01 44.33 10.85
C THR A 171 13.50 45.14 9.63
N PRO A 172 12.95 46.33 9.37
CA PRO A 172 13.35 47.14 8.20
C PRO A 172 14.85 47.45 8.13
N TRP A 173 15.51 47.64 9.26
CA TRP A 173 16.97 47.90 9.28
C TRP A 173 17.78 46.64 9.04
N GLU A 174 17.34 45.44 9.48
CA GLU A 174 17.99 44.18 9.17
C GLU A 174 17.90 43.87 7.68
N ALA A 175 16.74 44.15 7.05
CA ALA A 175 16.55 43.99 5.60
C ALA A 175 17.40 45.01 4.79
N ALA A 176 17.59 46.20 5.32
CA ALA A 176 18.33 47.28 4.59
C ALA A 176 19.85 47.09 4.70
N LEU A 177 20.34 46.73 5.91
CA LEU A 177 21.79 46.66 6.23
C LEU A 177 22.38 45.27 6.14
N GLY A 178 21.50 44.26 6.00
CA GLY A 178 21.88 42.87 6.17
C GLY A 178 22.00 42.48 7.63
N ALA A 179 21.83 41.23 7.95
CA ALA A 179 21.89 40.71 9.29
C ALA A 179 22.34 39.25 9.32
N LYS A 180 22.80 38.82 10.48
CA LYS A 180 22.96 37.39 10.79
C LYS A 180 21.86 37.02 11.74
N VAL A 181 20.94 36.15 11.30
CA VAL A 181 19.76 35.77 12.05
C VAL A 181 19.84 34.27 12.32
N GLU A 182 19.55 33.88 13.54
CA GLU A 182 19.41 32.48 13.91
C GLU A 182 18.01 32.01 13.55
N VAL A 183 17.93 31.01 12.70
CA VAL A 183 16.69 30.42 12.21
C VAL A 183 16.57 29.02 12.79
N GLN A 184 15.44 28.73 13.40
CA GLN A 184 15.13 27.42 13.94
C GLN A 184 14.69 26.50 12.80
N ASN A 185 15.51 25.51 12.42
CA ASN A 185 15.09 24.44 11.53
C ASN A 185 14.53 23.26 12.35
N ILE A 186 14.00 22.23 11.68
CA ILE A 186 13.41 21.05 12.34
C ILE A 186 14.44 20.30 13.20
N ASP A 187 15.68 20.21 12.75
CA ASP A 187 16.74 19.44 13.43
C ASP A 187 17.70 20.30 14.26
N ALA A 188 17.99 21.52 13.86
CA ALA A 188 18.96 22.38 14.53
C ALA A 188 18.72 23.87 14.21
N ASN A 189 19.24 24.75 15.06
CA ASN A 189 19.29 26.18 14.75
C ASN A 189 20.41 26.45 13.74
N ILE A 190 20.10 27.25 12.73
CA ILE A 190 21.02 27.59 11.64
C ILE A 190 21.23 29.10 11.64
N LEU A 191 22.48 29.55 11.61
CA LEU A 191 22.81 30.96 11.45
C LEU A 191 22.78 31.34 9.96
N VAL A 192 21.79 32.13 9.58
CA VAL A 192 21.57 32.57 8.19
C VAL A 192 22.10 33.98 8.03
N THR A 193 22.91 34.22 7.01
CA THR A 193 23.34 35.56 6.63
C THR A 193 22.37 36.14 5.62
N VAL A 194 21.62 37.15 6.03
CA VAL A 194 20.73 37.91 5.16
C VAL A 194 21.54 38.98 4.45
N PRO A 195 21.51 39.06 3.09
CA PRO A 195 22.21 40.09 2.36
C PRO A 195 21.57 41.47 2.59
N GLU A 196 22.31 42.53 2.26
CA GLU A 196 21.82 43.87 2.28
C GLU A 196 20.75 44.12 1.20
N ARG A 197 19.75 44.94 1.50
CA ARG A 197 18.67 45.37 0.57
C ARG A 197 17.75 44.24 0.11
N VAL A 198 17.56 43.24 0.96
CA VAL A 198 16.60 42.18 0.74
C VAL A 198 15.17 42.77 0.68
N THR A 199 14.37 42.26 -0.25
CA THR A 199 12.97 42.66 -0.41
C THR A 199 12.01 41.60 0.13
N SER A 200 10.82 42.05 0.53
CA SER A 200 9.78 41.10 0.99
C SER A 200 9.39 40.11 -0.09
N GLY A 201 9.31 38.82 0.29
CA GLY A 201 9.04 37.71 -0.62
C GLY A 201 10.26 37.15 -1.33
N GLU A 202 11.45 37.69 -1.09
CA GLU A 202 12.70 37.15 -1.60
C GLU A 202 13.04 35.82 -0.87
N ARG A 203 13.50 34.82 -1.62
CA ARG A 203 13.82 33.50 -1.07
C ARG A 203 15.32 33.33 -0.90
N LEU A 204 15.74 33.03 0.32
CA LEU A 204 17.10 32.65 0.66
C LEU A 204 17.19 31.13 0.76
N ARG A 205 18.10 30.51 0.02
CA ARG A 205 18.29 29.07 0.03
C ARG A 205 19.40 28.65 0.98
N ILE A 206 19.08 27.75 1.90
CA ILE A 206 20.02 27.11 2.80
C ILE A 206 20.29 25.71 2.28
N ALA A 207 21.53 25.40 1.93
CA ALA A 207 21.90 24.08 1.43
C ALA A 207 21.86 23.02 2.54
N ASN A 208 21.48 21.80 2.19
CA ASN A 208 21.47 20.62 3.06
C ASN A 208 20.54 20.71 4.30
N SER A 209 19.52 21.56 4.23
CA SER A 209 18.55 21.77 5.32
C SER A 209 17.13 21.44 4.89
N GLY A 210 16.95 20.69 3.82
CA GLY A 210 15.66 20.29 3.29
C GLY A 210 15.13 19.01 3.92
N TYR A 211 13.96 18.60 3.45
CA TYR A 211 13.31 17.37 3.87
C TYR A 211 14.04 16.16 3.27
N LEU A 212 14.38 15.21 4.12
CA LEU A 212 15.05 13.98 3.69
C LEU A 212 14.06 13.09 2.97
N ASP A 213 14.34 12.74 1.72
CA ASP A 213 13.63 11.65 1.07
C ASP A 213 14.00 10.34 1.75
N GLY A 214 12.99 9.59 2.17
CA GLY A 214 13.20 8.29 2.81
C GLY A 214 13.88 7.33 1.83
N GLN A 215 15.18 7.17 1.95
CA GLN A 215 15.97 6.07 1.39
C GLN A 215 16.29 5.07 2.48
#